data_af30e224924e3a225fea6fa1e2e98512
#
_entry.id   af30e224924e3a225fea6fa1e2e98512
#
_cell.length_a   1.000
_cell.length_b   1.000
_cell.length_c   1.000
_cell.angle_alpha   90.00
_cell.angle_beta   90.00
_cell.angle_gamma   90.00
#
_symmetry.space_group_name_H-M   'P 1'
#
loop_
_entity.id
_entity.type
_entity.pdbx_description
1 polymer ?
#
loop_
_entity_poly.entity_id
_entity_poly.type
_entity_poly.pdbx_seq_one_letter_code
_entity_poly.pdbx_strand_id
1 'polypeptide(L)'
;MKISTLSGNRILLVMIVLLTFCWANVSFSQDTEPRRWAQIPTDVNFAGFGYSYTDGDIFFDPLLQIEDAVFELHGVGVSYIRTLAFMGKSARVDFALPYLAGSWEGLLDGEYVSVRRRGPGDARARFSMLLYGGPAETPQEFAKSKKSNTVIGAALAVTMPTGDYNSGRLINLGANRWVIRPQLGVTHSRGKWTGEATGSLFLYTDNDHFWQETRLETDPLFAVQGHLIYTFRPGLWTSISTAYGWGGEATVNGDAKNNPSGNWLTALSFGFPITHKQGIKIAWVRGRTQKTTGADIDSFLLGYSVMF
;
A
#
# COMPACT_ATOMS: atom_id res chain seq x y z
N MET A 1 5.62 -32.69 38.69
CA MET A 1 5.61 -31.63 37.69
C MET A 1 4.26 -30.94 37.77
N LYS A 2 4.15 -29.80 38.47
CA LYS A 2 2.90 -29.07 38.66
C LYS A 2 2.76 -28.10 37.49
N ILE A 3 1.83 -28.35 36.63
CA ILE A 3 1.39 -27.37 35.61
C ILE A 3 0.61 -26.30 36.39
N SER A 4 1.20 -25.13 36.56
CA SER A 4 0.52 -23.97 37.13
C SER A 4 -0.45 -23.45 36.04
N THR A 5 -1.73 -23.72 36.23
CA THR A 5 -2.81 -23.07 35.50
C THR A 5 -2.70 -21.55 35.75
N LEU A 6 -2.29 -20.81 34.75
CA LEU A 6 -2.40 -19.36 34.74
C LEU A 6 -3.84 -18.98 35.07
N SER A 7 -4.02 -18.11 36.08
CA SER A 7 -5.35 -17.67 36.50
C SER A 7 -6.04 -16.99 35.31
N GLY A 8 -7.33 -17.23 35.11
CA GLY A 8 -8.11 -16.72 33.98
C GLY A 8 -8.02 -15.21 33.78
N ASN A 9 -7.75 -14.42 34.85
CA ASN A 9 -7.55 -12.98 34.78
C ASN A 9 -6.21 -12.59 34.12
N ARG A 10 -5.16 -13.40 34.25
CA ARG A 10 -3.88 -13.13 33.57
C ARG A 10 -3.95 -13.48 32.08
N ILE A 11 -4.64 -14.55 31.74
CA ILE A 11 -4.92 -14.91 30.33
C ILE A 11 -5.81 -13.83 29.70
N LEU A 12 -6.82 -13.32 30.41
CA LEU A 12 -7.67 -12.23 29.93
C LEU A 12 -6.90 -10.92 29.78
N LEU A 13 -5.99 -10.58 30.70
CA LEU A 13 -5.15 -9.38 30.62
C LEU A 13 -4.15 -9.47 29.46
N VAL A 14 -3.47 -10.59 29.29
CA VAL A 14 -2.57 -10.86 28.16
C VAL A 14 -3.36 -10.85 26.86
N MET A 15 -4.59 -11.39 26.84
CA MET A 15 -5.48 -11.36 25.68
C MET A 15 -5.99 -9.95 25.36
N ILE A 16 -6.32 -9.13 26.35
CA ILE A 16 -6.74 -7.72 26.16
C ILE A 16 -5.56 -6.87 25.66
N VAL A 17 -4.35 -7.12 26.16
CA VAL A 17 -3.14 -6.43 25.75
C VAL A 17 -2.69 -6.87 24.35
N LEU A 18 -2.83 -8.14 23.96
CA LEU A 18 -2.62 -8.63 22.60
C LEU A 18 -3.63 -8.02 21.58
N LEU A 19 -4.81 -7.58 22.03
CA LEU A 19 -5.82 -6.90 21.22
C LEU A 19 -5.32 -5.56 20.61
N THR A 20 -4.27 -4.97 21.18
CA THR A 20 -3.83 -3.64 20.74
C THR A 20 -2.91 -3.66 19.52
N PHE A 21 -2.45 -4.83 19.04
CA PHE A 21 -1.23 -4.83 18.21
C PHE A 21 -1.22 -5.63 16.93
N CYS A 22 -2.29 -6.21 16.52
CA CYS A 22 -2.34 -6.84 15.20
C CYS A 22 -2.51 -5.87 14.02
N TRP A 23 -1.85 -4.74 14.09
CA TRP A 23 -1.83 -3.72 13.04
C TRP A 23 -0.55 -3.69 12.22
N ALA A 24 0.25 -4.72 12.31
CA ALA A 24 1.14 -5.02 11.21
C ALA A 24 0.33 -5.65 10.04
N ASN A 25 -0.86 -5.08 9.75
CA ASN A 25 -1.25 -5.02 8.37
C ASN A 25 -0.13 -4.21 7.74
N VAL A 26 0.77 -4.88 7.02
CA VAL A 26 1.54 -4.27 5.97
C VAL A 26 0.50 -3.81 4.95
N SER A 27 -0.36 -2.90 5.41
CA SER A 27 -1.16 -2.07 4.54
C SER A 27 -0.12 -1.36 3.70
N PHE A 28 -0.03 -1.74 2.43
CA PHE A 28 0.56 -0.89 1.41
C PHE A 28 -0.25 0.41 1.30
N SER A 29 -0.69 0.96 2.45
CA SER A 29 -1.45 2.19 2.56
C SER A 29 -0.64 3.40 2.08
N GLN A 30 0.68 3.26 1.98
CA GLN A 30 1.59 4.30 1.53
C GLN A 30 2.38 3.85 0.29
N ASP A 31 1.66 3.40 -0.76
CA ASP A 31 2.31 3.08 -2.03
C ASP A 31 3.01 4.29 -2.61
N THR A 32 4.32 4.21 -2.83
CA THR A 32 5.04 5.20 -3.65
C THR A 32 4.86 4.86 -5.12
N GLU A 33 4.03 5.64 -5.82
CA GLU A 33 3.69 5.39 -7.23
C GLU A 33 4.19 6.53 -8.13
N PRO A 34 5.49 6.61 -8.47
CA PRO A 34 5.96 7.62 -9.42
C PRO A 34 5.31 7.43 -10.80
N ARG A 35 5.06 8.55 -11.50
CA ARG A 35 4.37 8.63 -12.79
C ARG A 35 2.89 8.28 -12.73
N ARG A 36 2.28 8.43 -11.55
CA ARG A 36 0.85 8.18 -11.35
C ARG A 36 -0.02 9.05 -12.25
N TRP A 37 0.34 10.30 -12.41
CA TRP A 37 -0.39 11.30 -13.18
C TRP A 37 0.17 11.52 -14.58
N ALA A 38 0.92 10.55 -15.11
CA ALA A 38 1.43 10.63 -16.47
C ALA A 38 0.28 10.65 -17.49
N GLN A 39 0.43 11.51 -18.51
CA GLN A 39 -0.48 11.52 -19.64
C GLN A 39 -0.30 10.22 -20.44
N ILE A 40 -1.39 9.53 -20.71
CA ILE A 40 -1.44 8.29 -21.50
C ILE A 40 -2.61 8.37 -22.48
N PRO A 41 -2.54 7.72 -23.66
CA PRO A 41 -3.65 7.69 -24.60
C PRO A 41 -4.83 6.94 -24.01
N THR A 42 -6.04 7.23 -24.51
CA THR A 42 -7.26 6.48 -24.21
C THR A 42 -7.34 5.19 -25.06
N ASP A 43 -8.27 4.31 -24.67
CA ASP A 43 -8.56 3.05 -25.39
C ASP A 43 -7.39 2.07 -25.46
N VAL A 44 -6.54 2.08 -24.45
CA VAL A 44 -5.40 1.17 -24.30
C VAL A 44 -5.59 0.31 -23.07
N ASN A 45 -5.18 -0.94 -23.16
CA ASN A 45 -5.16 -1.88 -22.06
C ASN A 45 -3.72 -2.16 -21.62
N PHE A 46 -3.54 -2.37 -20.31
CA PHE A 46 -2.30 -2.86 -19.77
C PHE A 46 -2.62 -4.06 -18.87
N ALA A 47 -1.84 -5.10 -18.99
CA ALA A 47 -1.77 -6.18 -18.02
C ALA A 47 -0.41 -6.14 -17.34
N GLY A 48 -0.38 -6.41 -16.04
CA GLY A 48 0.83 -6.41 -15.24
C GLY A 48 0.94 -7.64 -14.37
N PHE A 49 2.17 -8.05 -14.13
CA PHE A 49 2.55 -9.03 -13.13
C PHE A 49 3.61 -8.39 -12.22
N GLY A 50 3.51 -8.60 -10.93
CA GLY A 50 4.45 -8.07 -9.95
C GLY A 50 4.89 -9.13 -8.96
N TYR A 51 6.12 -8.99 -8.48
CA TYR A 51 6.66 -9.70 -7.34
C TYR A 51 7.22 -8.68 -6.35
N SER A 52 7.01 -8.93 -5.07
CA SER A 52 7.63 -8.16 -3.98
C SER A 52 8.20 -9.09 -2.93
N TYR A 53 9.31 -8.66 -2.36
CA TYR A 53 9.88 -9.19 -1.12
C TYR A 53 9.97 -8.05 -0.14
N THR A 54 9.46 -8.25 1.07
CA THR A 54 9.51 -7.28 2.16
C THR A 54 9.96 -7.98 3.41
N ASP A 55 10.94 -7.41 4.09
CA ASP A 55 11.33 -7.78 5.44
C ASP A 55 11.28 -6.57 6.35
N GLY A 56 11.20 -6.80 7.65
CA GLY A 56 11.18 -5.71 8.60
C GLY A 56 10.98 -6.09 10.05
N ASP A 57 11.19 -5.08 10.89
CA ASP A 57 11.00 -5.16 12.33
C ASP A 57 9.63 -4.59 12.70
N ILE A 58 8.96 -5.21 13.65
CA ILE A 58 7.69 -4.75 14.18
C ILE A 58 7.90 -4.26 15.61
N PHE A 59 7.50 -3.02 15.86
CA PHE A 59 7.57 -2.40 17.18
C PHE A 59 6.20 -2.47 17.84
N PHE A 60 6.11 -3.30 18.85
CA PHE A 60 4.92 -3.45 19.67
C PHE A 60 4.97 -2.52 20.91
N ASP A 61 3.82 -2.30 21.53
CA ASP A 61 3.77 -1.63 22.82
C ASP A 61 4.52 -2.47 23.87
N PRO A 62 5.46 -1.91 24.63
CA PRO A 62 6.22 -2.66 25.64
C PRO A 62 5.34 -3.41 26.66
N LEU A 63 4.10 -2.99 26.87
CA LEU A 63 3.15 -3.70 27.73
C LEU A 63 2.76 -5.09 27.22
N LEU A 64 3.03 -5.38 25.92
CA LEU A 64 2.68 -6.66 25.30
C LEU A 64 3.69 -7.78 25.56
N GLN A 65 4.87 -7.43 26.05
CA GLN A 65 5.96 -8.38 26.21
C GLN A 65 6.28 -9.17 24.93
N ILE A 66 6.11 -8.52 23.77
CA ILE A 66 6.53 -9.02 22.47
C ILE A 66 7.81 -8.29 22.10
N GLU A 67 8.89 -9.03 22.02
CA GLU A 67 10.22 -8.52 21.73
C GLU A 67 10.75 -9.12 20.44
N ASP A 68 11.69 -8.42 19.79
CA ASP A 68 12.42 -8.89 18.60
C ASP A 68 11.50 -9.43 17.49
N ALA A 69 10.34 -8.77 17.31
CA ALA A 69 9.38 -9.20 16.31
C ALA A 69 9.82 -8.78 14.90
N VAL A 70 10.02 -9.77 14.04
CA VAL A 70 10.42 -9.61 12.64
C VAL A 70 9.43 -10.29 11.71
N PHE A 71 9.43 -9.89 10.46
CA PHE A 71 8.65 -10.57 9.44
C PHE A 71 9.33 -10.58 8.08
N GLU A 72 8.99 -11.60 7.30
CA GLU A 72 9.30 -11.71 5.88
C GLU A 72 7.99 -11.92 5.11
N LEU A 73 7.81 -11.20 4.01
CA LEU A 73 6.61 -11.26 3.20
C LEU A 73 6.95 -11.29 1.71
N HIS A 74 6.54 -12.33 1.03
CA HIS A 74 6.56 -12.45 -0.41
C HIS A 74 5.18 -12.13 -0.97
N GLY A 75 5.13 -11.28 -1.98
CA GLY A 75 3.90 -10.97 -2.70
C GLY A 75 4.05 -11.24 -4.18
N VAL A 76 3.06 -11.87 -4.79
CA VAL A 76 2.86 -11.86 -6.23
C VAL A 76 1.54 -11.19 -6.53
N GLY A 77 1.44 -10.51 -7.67
CA GLY A 77 0.20 -9.81 -8.01
C GLY A 77 -0.01 -9.71 -9.49
N VAL A 78 -1.27 -9.72 -9.89
CA VAL A 78 -1.69 -9.40 -11.25
C VAL A 78 -2.46 -8.09 -11.24
N SER A 79 -2.31 -7.32 -12.32
CA SER A 79 -3.03 -6.06 -12.47
C SER A 79 -3.55 -5.89 -13.89
N TYR A 80 -4.64 -5.16 -13.99
CA TYR A 80 -5.22 -4.76 -15.27
C TYR A 80 -5.58 -3.29 -15.22
N ILE A 81 -5.23 -2.55 -16.27
CA ILE A 81 -5.54 -1.14 -16.43
C ILE A 81 -6.22 -0.92 -17.77
N ARG A 82 -7.36 -0.26 -17.76
CA ARG A 82 -8.04 0.24 -18.95
C ARG A 82 -8.03 1.76 -18.93
N THR A 83 -7.52 2.36 -20.00
CA THR A 83 -7.63 3.80 -20.22
C THR A 83 -8.88 4.11 -21.04
N LEU A 84 -9.50 5.22 -20.76
CA LEU A 84 -10.76 5.61 -21.39
C LEU A 84 -10.91 7.14 -21.43
N ALA A 85 -11.78 7.61 -22.29
CA ALA A 85 -12.24 8.99 -22.29
C ALA A 85 -13.40 9.15 -21.29
N PHE A 86 -13.30 10.09 -20.36
CA PHE A 86 -14.37 10.45 -19.46
C PHE A 86 -14.49 11.98 -19.37
N MET A 87 -15.66 12.52 -19.73
CA MET A 87 -15.91 13.98 -19.77
C MET A 87 -14.85 14.77 -20.57
N GLY A 88 -14.36 14.21 -21.69
CA GLY A 88 -13.34 14.82 -22.53
C GLY A 88 -11.90 14.78 -21.96
N LYS A 89 -11.70 14.08 -20.85
CA LYS A 89 -10.42 13.93 -20.17
C LYS A 89 -9.91 12.49 -20.25
N SER A 90 -8.58 12.34 -20.19
CA SER A 90 -7.97 11.02 -20.02
C SER A 90 -8.28 10.49 -18.62
N ALA A 91 -8.88 9.31 -18.58
CA ALA A 91 -9.20 8.59 -17.37
C ALA A 91 -8.72 7.14 -17.46
N ARG A 92 -8.65 6.45 -16.30
CA ARG A 92 -8.33 5.03 -16.27
C ARG A 92 -8.97 4.33 -15.09
N VAL A 93 -9.22 3.05 -15.27
CA VAL A 93 -9.62 2.11 -14.21
C VAL A 93 -8.48 1.12 -14.02
N ASP A 94 -8.05 0.94 -12.80
CA ASP A 94 -7.01 -0.01 -12.41
C ASP A 94 -7.63 -1.09 -11.52
N PHE A 95 -7.25 -2.36 -11.72
CA PHE A 95 -7.56 -3.48 -10.83
C PHE A 95 -6.27 -4.19 -10.44
N ALA A 96 -6.18 -4.65 -9.19
CA ALA A 96 -5.05 -5.40 -8.71
C ALA A 96 -5.51 -6.51 -7.75
N LEU A 97 -4.90 -7.69 -7.89
CA LEU A 97 -5.16 -8.87 -7.06
C LEU A 97 -3.82 -9.39 -6.54
N PRO A 98 -3.53 -9.23 -5.24
CA PRO A 98 -2.33 -9.78 -4.63
C PRO A 98 -2.55 -11.19 -4.08
N TYR A 99 -1.50 -12.00 -4.08
CA TYR A 99 -1.38 -13.22 -3.30
C TYR A 99 -0.09 -13.15 -2.47
N LEU A 100 -0.20 -13.41 -1.19
CA LEU A 100 0.84 -13.16 -0.20
C LEU A 100 1.25 -14.46 0.49
N ALA A 101 2.53 -14.55 0.85
CA ALA A 101 3.07 -15.62 1.68
C ALA A 101 4.11 -15.01 2.62
N GLY A 102 3.93 -15.15 3.93
CA GLY A 102 4.83 -14.56 4.91
C GLY A 102 5.02 -15.39 6.16
N SER A 103 6.10 -15.08 6.88
CA SER A 103 6.43 -15.57 8.21
C SER A 103 6.63 -14.40 9.16
N TRP A 104 6.20 -14.59 10.38
CA TRP A 104 6.35 -13.64 11.50
C TRP A 104 6.97 -14.41 12.65
N GLU A 105 7.96 -13.84 13.28
CA GLU A 105 8.73 -14.46 14.36
C GLU A 105 8.99 -13.42 15.46
N GLY A 106 9.13 -13.85 16.70
CA GLY A 106 9.42 -12.97 17.83
C GLY A 106 9.42 -13.71 19.15
N LEU A 107 9.65 -12.99 20.24
CA LEU A 107 9.55 -13.50 21.61
C LEU A 107 8.23 -13.03 22.22
N LEU A 108 7.43 -13.95 22.72
CA LEU A 108 6.21 -13.67 23.48
C LEU A 108 6.45 -14.17 24.92
N ASP A 109 6.45 -13.29 25.90
CA ASP A 109 6.82 -13.61 27.29
C ASP A 109 8.18 -14.33 27.42
N GLY A 110 9.14 -13.96 26.52
CA GLY A 110 10.46 -14.61 26.46
C GLY A 110 10.50 -15.96 25.76
N GLU A 111 9.38 -16.47 25.27
CA GLU A 111 9.32 -17.70 24.50
C GLU A 111 9.25 -17.41 23.00
N TYR A 112 10.07 -18.11 22.19
CA TYR A 112 10.07 -17.96 20.74
C TYR A 112 8.78 -18.47 20.12
N VAL A 113 8.15 -17.62 19.30
CA VAL A 113 6.93 -17.94 18.53
C VAL A 113 7.13 -17.63 17.05
N SER A 114 6.58 -18.48 16.20
CA SER A 114 6.60 -18.28 14.75
C SER A 114 5.24 -18.56 14.14
N VAL A 115 4.84 -17.74 13.18
CA VAL A 115 3.57 -17.84 12.47
C VAL A 115 3.80 -17.73 10.98
N ARG A 116 3.21 -18.62 10.18
CA ARG A 116 3.24 -18.57 8.72
C ARG A 116 1.84 -18.43 8.14
N ARG A 117 1.67 -17.57 7.13
CA ARG A 117 0.41 -17.37 6.41
C ARG A 117 0.67 -17.33 4.91
N ARG A 118 -0.28 -17.84 4.14
CA ARG A 118 -0.29 -17.74 2.68
C ARG A 118 -1.74 -17.69 2.18
N GLY A 119 -2.02 -16.84 1.21
CA GLY A 119 -3.37 -16.68 0.67
C GLY A 119 -3.52 -15.41 -0.14
N PRO A 120 -4.72 -15.15 -0.67
CA PRO A 120 -5.03 -13.88 -1.30
C PRO A 120 -4.97 -12.74 -0.28
N GLY A 121 -4.45 -11.59 -0.71
CA GLY A 121 -4.66 -10.33 -0.02
C GLY A 121 -5.89 -9.61 -0.55
N ASP A 122 -6.17 -8.42 -0.03
CA ASP A 122 -7.33 -7.64 -0.43
C ASP A 122 -7.18 -7.08 -1.85
N ALA A 123 -8.19 -7.31 -2.69
CA ALA A 123 -8.26 -6.78 -4.04
C ALA A 123 -8.45 -5.27 -4.03
N ARG A 124 -7.88 -4.57 -5.03
CA ARG A 124 -8.00 -3.12 -5.17
C ARG A 124 -8.53 -2.73 -6.54
N ALA A 125 -9.49 -1.83 -6.55
CA ALA A 125 -9.94 -1.11 -7.73
C ALA A 125 -9.64 0.38 -7.58
N ARG A 126 -9.35 1.10 -8.68
CA ARG A 126 -9.13 2.53 -8.67
C ARG A 126 -9.60 3.16 -9.96
N PHE A 127 -10.37 4.24 -9.84
CA PHE A 127 -10.68 5.15 -10.92
C PHE A 127 -9.84 6.40 -10.79
N SER A 128 -9.27 6.89 -11.90
CA SER A 128 -8.49 8.13 -11.92
C SER A 128 -8.80 8.93 -13.17
N MET A 129 -8.76 10.25 -13.06
CA MET A 129 -9.00 11.18 -14.16
C MET A 129 -8.02 12.35 -14.09
N LEU A 130 -7.52 12.78 -15.25
CA LEU A 130 -6.70 13.97 -15.37
C LEU A 130 -7.63 15.19 -15.52
N LEU A 131 -7.78 15.97 -14.44
CA LEU A 131 -8.66 17.15 -14.38
C LEU A 131 -8.15 18.29 -15.26
N TYR A 132 -6.82 18.48 -15.30
CA TYR A 132 -6.14 19.52 -16.07
C TYR A 132 -4.94 18.91 -16.80
N GLY A 133 -4.65 19.41 -18.01
CA GLY A 133 -3.46 19.03 -18.79
C GLY A 133 -3.49 17.62 -19.39
N GLY A 134 -4.61 16.90 -19.31
CA GLY A 134 -4.75 15.54 -19.82
C GLY A 134 -6.03 15.40 -20.66
N PRO A 135 -6.08 15.92 -21.89
CA PRO A 135 -7.21 15.68 -22.80
C PRO A 135 -7.33 14.18 -23.12
N ALA A 136 -8.54 13.74 -23.43
CA ALA A 136 -8.75 12.41 -23.97
C ALA A 136 -8.23 12.38 -25.41
N GLU A 137 -7.23 11.58 -25.68
CA GLU A 137 -6.59 11.43 -26.99
C GLU A 137 -6.44 9.95 -27.32
N THR A 138 -6.84 9.54 -28.52
CA THR A 138 -6.51 8.24 -29.07
C THR A 138 -5.00 8.05 -29.22
N PRO A 139 -4.45 6.84 -29.40
CA PRO A 139 -3.02 6.65 -29.61
C PRO A 139 -2.44 7.47 -30.77
N GLN A 140 -3.19 7.64 -31.87
CA GLN A 140 -2.78 8.40 -33.04
C GLN A 140 -2.72 9.92 -32.75
N GLU A 141 -3.72 10.44 -32.05
CA GLU A 141 -3.76 11.85 -31.63
C GLU A 141 -2.67 12.11 -30.59
N PHE A 142 -2.54 11.21 -29.60
CA PHE A 142 -1.54 11.29 -28.55
C PHE A 142 -0.11 11.35 -29.10
N ALA A 143 0.20 10.60 -30.17
CA ALA A 143 1.50 10.61 -30.81
C ALA A 143 1.84 11.95 -31.49
N LYS A 144 0.82 12.73 -31.90
CA LYS A 144 0.98 14.01 -32.61
C LYS A 144 0.81 15.23 -31.70
N SER A 145 0.14 15.07 -30.56
CA SER A 145 -0.18 16.19 -29.67
C SER A 145 1.03 16.67 -28.87
N LYS A 146 1.03 17.96 -28.55
CA LYS A 146 1.97 18.54 -27.60
C LYS A 146 1.48 18.22 -26.18
N LYS A 147 2.32 17.57 -25.41
CA LYS A 147 2.01 17.24 -24.02
C LYS A 147 2.00 18.48 -23.14
N SER A 148 1.06 18.51 -22.19
CA SER A 148 1.03 19.54 -21.17
C SER A 148 2.20 19.35 -20.19
N ASN A 149 2.86 20.45 -19.85
CA ASN A 149 3.92 20.39 -18.84
C ASN A 149 3.36 20.18 -17.43
N THR A 150 2.14 20.68 -17.18
CA THR A 150 1.48 20.53 -15.87
C THR A 150 0.22 19.72 -16.04
N VAL A 151 0.05 18.74 -15.18
CA VAL A 151 -1.14 17.90 -15.10
C VAL A 151 -1.64 17.87 -13.66
N ILE A 152 -2.94 18.00 -13.48
CA ILE A 152 -3.61 17.80 -12.19
C ILE A 152 -4.57 16.62 -12.37
N GLY A 153 -4.53 15.67 -11.45
CA GLY A 153 -5.38 14.49 -11.48
C GLY A 153 -6.02 14.20 -10.14
N ALA A 154 -7.18 13.55 -10.20
CA ALA A 154 -7.86 13.00 -9.04
C ALA A 154 -8.08 11.50 -9.20
N ALA A 155 -8.13 10.78 -8.10
CA ALA A 155 -8.45 9.37 -8.10
C ALA A 155 -9.26 8.97 -6.86
N LEU A 156 -10.03 7.90 -7.01
CA LEU A 156 -10.67 7.19 -5.92
C LEU A 156 -10.26 5.73 -6.00
N ALA A 157 -9.50 5.26 -5.00
CA ALA A 157 -9.17 3.86 -4.87
C ALA A 157 -10.06 3.21 -3.80
N VAL A 158 -10.41 1.95 -4.01
CA VAL A 158 -11.18 1.14 -3.06
C VAL A 158 -10.46 -0.18 -2.89
N THR A 159 -10.10 -0.52 -1.66
CA THR A 159 -9.61 -1.86 -1.29
C THR A 159 -10.78 -2.63 -0.71
N MET A 160 -10.99 -3.83 -1.24
CA MET A 160 -12.14 -4.69 -0.93
C MET A 160 -11.71 -5.78 0.05
N PRO A 161 -12.53 -6.16 1.06
CA PRO A 161 -12.22 -7.20 2.03
C PRO A 161 -12.33 -8.60 1.40
N THR A 162 -11.45 -8.94 0.47
CA THR A 162 -11.45 -10.21 -0.27
C THR A 162 -10.27 -11.12 0.07
N GLY A 163 -9.38 -10.64 0.94
CA GLY A 163 -8.20 -11.39 1.37
C GLY A 163 -8.52 -12.51 2.38
N ASP A 164 -7.52 -13.38 2.60
CA ASP A 164 -7.64 -14.44 3.62
C ASP A 164 -7.71 -13.82 5.01
N TYR A 165 -8.88 -13.98 5.64
CA TYR A 165 -9.18 -13.45 6.96
C TYR A 165 -9.87 -14.48 7.83
N ASN A 166 -9.49 -14.52 9.11
CA ASN A 166 -10.12 -15.36 10.13
C ASN A 166 -10.00 -14.64 11.48
N SER A 167 -11.13 -14.34 12.11
CA SER A 167 -11.22 -13.63 13.40
C SER A 167 -10.54 -14.36 14.57
N GLY A 168 -10.37 -15.69 14.48
CA GLY A 168 -9.59 -16.47 15.45
C GLY A 168 -8.07 -16.33 15.31
N ARG A 169 -7.58 -15.60 14.29
CA ARG A 169 -6.15 -15.40 14.05
C ARG A 169 -5.75 -13.95 14.31
N LEU A 170 -4.60 -13.80 14.92
CA LEU A 170 -4.01 -12.51 15.19
C LEU A 170 -3.45 -11.87 13.90
N ILE A 171 -2.74 -12.63 13.06
CA ILE A 171 -2.15 -12.19 11.81
C ILE A 171 -2.97 -12.72 10.64
N ASN A 172 -3.49 -11.83 9.82
CA ASN A 172 -4.29 -12.08 8.63
C ASN A 172 -3.66 -11.41 7.40
N LEU A 173 -3.99 -11.91 6.20
CA LEU A 173 -3.54 -11.34 4.92
C LEU A 173 -4.55 -10.36 4.32
N GLY A 174 -5.81 -10.43 4.74
CA GLY A 174 -6.85 -9.47 4.46
C GLY A 174 -7.22 -8.66 5.69
N ALA A 175 -7.79 -7.46 5.49
CA ALA A 175 -8.16 -6.54 6.57
C ALA A 175 -9.62 -6.70 7.05
N ASN A 176 -10.44 -7.47 6.34
CA ASN A 176 -11.87 -7.67 6.60
C ASN A 176 -12.67 -6.35 6.72
N ARG A 177 -12.25 -5.32 5.97
CA ARG A 177 -12.91 -4.02 5.92
C ARG A 177 -12.62 -3.33 4.59
N TRP A 178 -13.51 -2.44 4.20
CA TRP A 178 -13.29 -1.58 3.05
C TRP A 178 -12.33 -0.45 3.40
N VAL A 179 -11.46 -0.09 2.45
CA VAL A 179 -10.65 1.12 2.54
C VAL A 179 -10.94 1.98 1.32
N ILE A 180 -11.42 3.19 1.55
CA ILE A 180 -11.73 4.18 0.51
C ILE A 180 -10.64 5.24 0.54
N ARG A 181 -9.96 5.45 -0.61
CA ARG A 181 -8.81 6.35 -0.70
C ARG A 181 -9.01 7.39 -1.80
N PRO A 182 -9.60 8.55 -1.53
CA PRO A 182 -9.51 9.71 -2.41
C PRO A 182 -8.07 10.24 -2.48
N GLN A 183 -7.69 10.67 -3.69
CA GLN A 183 -6.34 11.18 -3.98
C GLN A 183 -6.44 12.40 -4.89
N LEU A 184 -5.57 13.38 -4.66
CA LEU A 184 -5.37 14.53 -5.53
C LEU A 184 -3.88 14.69 -5.78
N GLY A 185 -3.49 14.86 -7.03
CA GLY A 185 -2.09 15.01 -7.36
C GLY A 185 -1.82 15.98 -8.49
N VAL A 186 -0.59 16.44 -8.51
CA VAL A 186 -0.06 17.34 -9.54
C VAL A 186 1.28 16.81 -10.01
N THR A 187 1.54 16.93 -11.31
CA THR A 187 2.85 16.71 -11.90
C THR A 187 3.24 17.91 -12.77
N HIS A 188 4.52 18.25 -12.74
CA HIS A 188 5.11 19.28 -13.59
C HIS A 188 6.40 18.78 -14.23
N SER A 189 6.46 18.87 -15.57
CA SER A 189 7.60 18.41 -16.36
C SER A 189 8.35 19.57 -16.97
N ARG A 190 9.68 19.56 -16.85
CA ARG A 190 10.58 20.50 -17.51
C ARG A 190 11.77 19.76 -18.12
N GLY A 191 11.78 19.66 -19.44
CA GLY A 191 12.78 18.86 -20.14
C GLY A 191 12.69 17.38 -19.76
N LYS A 192 13.77 16.82 -19.21
CA LYS A 192 13.84 15.42 -18.78
C LYS A 192 13.39 15.20 -17.33
N TRP A 193 13.14 16.26 -16.59
CA TRP A 193 12.75 16.21 -15.19
C TRP A 193 11.25 16.33 -15.03
N THR A 194 10.70 15.56 -14.11
CA THR A 194 9.30 15.65 -13.70
C THR A 194 9.23 15.59 -12.18
N GLY A 195 8.63 16.62 -11.58
CA GLY A 195 8.22 16.64 -10.19
C GLY A 195 6.76 16.20 -10.09
N GLU A 196 6.44 15.34 -9.14
CA GLU A 196 5.08 14.90 -8.87
C GLU A 196 4.80 14.94 -7.36
N ALA A 197 3.60 15.41 -6.99
CA ALA A 197 3.12 15.40 -5.61
C ALA A 197 1.70 14.86 -5.56
N THR A 198 1.38 14.09 -4.51
CA THR A 198 0.05 13.52 -4.31
C THR A 198 -0.33 13.55 -2.84
N GLY A 199 -1.53 14.07 -2.53
CA GLY A 199 -2.20 13.91 -1.25
C GLY A 199 -3.22 12.79 -1.29
N SER A 200 -3.35 12.05 -0.21
CA SER A 200 -4.30 10.94 -0.05
C SER A 200 -4.93 10.96 1.33
N LEU A 201 -6.19 10.55 1.39
CA LEU A 201 -6.91 10.29 2.64
C LEU A 201 -7.37 8.84 2.63
N PHE A 202 -7.10 8.09 3.69
CA PHE A 202 -7.58 6.72 3.86
C PHE A 202 -8.74 6.73 4.84
N LEU A 203 -9.89 6.25 4.39
CA LEU A 203 -11.10 6.09 5.16
C LEU A 203 -11.38 4.60 5.29
N TYR A 204 -11.65 4.16 6.49
CA TYR A 204 -11.85 2.75 6.82
C TYR A 204 -13.31 2.53 7.23
N THR A 205 -13.91 1.42 6.82
CA THR A 205 -15.08 0.91 7.50
C THR A 205 -14.67 0.12 8.73
N ASP A 206 -15.58 -0.07 9.65
CA ASP A 206 -15.33 -0.89 10.82
C ASP A 206 -15.15 -2.36 10.41
N ASN A 207 -14.41 -3.11 11.25
CA ASN A 207 -14.35 -4.55 11.20
C ASN A 207 -15.04 -5.11 12.46
N ASP A 208 -16.30 -5.52 12.31
CA ASP A 208 -17.14 -6.02 13.41
C ASP A 208 -16.76 -7.44 13.84
N HIS A 209 -15.92 -8.11 13.08
CA HIS A 209 -15.39 -9.45 13.37
C HIS A 209 -13.86 -9.40 13.47
N PHE A 210 -13.35 -8.41 14.15
CA PHE A 210 -11.92 -8.33 14.44
C PHE A 210 -11.55 -9.48 15.40
N TRP A 211 -10.28 -9.67 15.69
CA TRP A 211 -9.77 -10.76 16.48
C TRP A 211 -10.68 -11.10 17.69
N GLN A 212 -11.08 -12.38 17.80
CA GLN A 212 -12.03 -12.90 18.81
C GLN A 212 -13.40 -12.17 18.83
N GLU A 213 -13.89 -11.81 17.65
CA GLU A 213 -15.21 -11.18 17.47
C GLU A 213 -15.32 -9.79 18.13
N THR A 214 -14.20 -9.08 18.30
CA THR A 214 -14.21 -7.68 18.73
C THR A 214 -14.47 -6.74 17.54
N ARG A 215 -14.87 -5.51 17.81
CA ARG A 215 -15.06 -4.46 16.81
C ARG A 215 -13.84 -3.58 16.75
N LEU A 216 -13.37 -3.34 15.54
CA LEU A 216 -12.27 -2.47 15.23
C LEU A 216 -12.72 -1.27 14.42
N GLU A 217 -12.51 -0.09 14.95
CA GLU A 217 -12.65 1.20 14.30
C GLU A 217 -11.27 1.80 14.04
N THR A 218 -11.13 2.63 12.98
CA THR A 218 -9.86 3.30 12.69
C THR A 218 -10.15 4.69 12.18
N ASP A 219 -9.48 5.65 12.79
CA ASP A 219 -9.53 7.04 12.37
C ASP A 219 -8.96 7.22 10.94
N PRO A 220 -9.34 8.29 10.26
CA PRO A 220 -8.75 8.60 8.96
C PRO A 220 -7.23 8.74 9.03
N LEU A 221 -6.53 8.19 8.02
CA LEU A 221 -5.09 8.36 7.84
C LEU A 221 -4.81 9.26 6.65
N PHE A 222 -3.99 10.27 6.87
CA PHE A 222 -3.53 11.20 5.84
C PHE A 222 -2.17 10.75 5.32
N ALA A 223 -1.94 10.91 4.02
CA ALA A 223 -0.62 10.66 3.44
C ALA A 223 -0.31 11.68 2.34
N VAL A 224 0.93 12.12 2.31
CA VAL A 224 1.48 12.92 1.22
C VAL A 224 2.68 12.20 0.62
N GLN A 225 2.85 12.30 -0.69
CA GLN A 225 4.01 11.73 -1.38
C GLN A 225 4.53 12.69 -2.43
N GLY A 226 5.84 12.66 -2.63
CA GLY A 226 6.54 13.41 -3.64
C GLY A 226 7.51 12.54 -4.43
N HIS A 227 7.65 12.84 -5.72
CA HIS A 227 8.55 12.11 -6.60
C HIS A 227 9.35 13.09 -7.45
N LEU A 228 10.64 12.85 -7.57
CA LEU A 228 11.49 13.48 -8.57
C LEU A 228 11.91 12.42 -9.58
N ILE A 229 11.51 12.59 -10.83
CA ILE A 229 11.66 11.61 -11.89
C ILE A 229 12.57 12.19 -12.96
N TYR A 230 13.55 11.42 -13.42
CA TYR A 230 14.38 11.72 -14.56
C TYR A 230 14.14 10.74 -15.70
N THR A 231 13.74 11.22 -16.86
CA THR A 231 13.49 10.43 -18.05
C THR A 231 14.68 10.55 -19.01
N PHE A 232 15.44 9.48 -19.17
CA PHE A 232 16.59 9.42 -20.10
C PHE A 232 16.12 9.44 -21.55
N ARG A 233 15.12 8.60 -21.85
CA ARG A 233 14.39 8.48 -23.12
C ARG A 233 13.01 7.86 -22.87
N PRO A 234 12.08 7.88 -23.83
CA PRO A 234 10.77 7.25 -23.66
C PRO A 234 10.89 5.82 -23.14
N GLY A 235 10.18 5.52 -22.04
CA GLY A 235 10.20 4.24 -21.35
C GLY A 235 11.37 3.99 -20.39
N LEU A 236 12.50 4.71 -20.53
CA LEU A 236 13.69 4.58 -19.64
C LEU A 236 13.74 5.76 -18.67
N TRP A 237 13.55 5.49 -17.40
CA TRP A 237 13.47 6.52 -16.36
C TRP A 237 13.94 6.01 -15.01
N THR A 238 14.28 6.92 -14.13
CA THR A 238 14.54 6.67 -12.71
C THR A 238 13.79 7.69 -11.86
N SER A 239 13.52 7.33 -10.59
CA SER A 239 12.94 8.27 -9.63
C SER A 239 13.44 8.04 -8.22
N ILE A 240 13.53 9.14 -7.48
CA ILE A 240 13.56 9.15 -6.03
C ILE A 240 12.19 9.62 -5.52
N SER A 241 11.68 8.95 -4.51
CA SER A 241 10.36 9.20 -3.96
C SER A 241 10.42 9.27 -2.45
N THR A 242 9.54 10.09 -1.86
CA THR A 242 9.31 10.12 -0.41
C THR A 242 7.82 10.19 -0.14
N ALA A 243 7.38 9.61 0.97
CA ALA A 243 6.02 9.75 1.45
C ALA A 243 6.02 9.83 2.98
N TYR A 244 5.02 10.52 3.52
CA TYR A 244 4.75 10.57 4.94
C TYR A 244 3.27 10.34 5.20
N GLY A 245 2.94 9.45 6.14
CA GLY A 245 1.59 9.17 6.56
C GLY A 245 1.41 9.37 8.05
N TRP A 246 0.26 9.94 8.44
CA TRP A 246 -0.08 10.20 9.83
C TRP A 246 -1.58 10.05 10.09
N GLY A 247 -1.95 9.79 11.35
CA GLY A 247 -3.32 9.48 11.76
C GLY A 247 -3.59 7.99 11.84
N GLY A 248 -4.81 7.55 11.61
CA GLY A 248 -5.17 6.14 11.62
C GLY A 248 -5.10 5.49 13.00
N GLU A 249 -5.44 6.23 14.06
CA GLU A 249 -5.54 5.67 15.40
C GLU A 249 -6.64 4.61 15.46
N ALA A 250 -6.39 3.56 16.22
CA ALA A 250 -7.29 2.44 16.40
C ALA A 250 -8.12 2.57 17.66
N THR A 251 -9.39 2.16 17.55
CA THR A 251 -10.30 1.94 18.68
C THR A 251 -10.82 0.50 18.61
N VAL A 252 -10.71 -0.25 19.70
CA VAL A 252 -11.21 -1.63 19.80
C VAL A 252 -12.22 -1.71 20.91
N ASN A 253 -13.47 -2.12 20.56
CA ASN A 253 -14.62 -2.16 21.48
C ASN A 253 -14.84 -0.86 22.26
N GLY A 254 -14.58 0.29 21.63
CA GLY A 254 -14.71 1.62 22.24
C GLY A 254 -13.46 2.10 23.01
N ASP A 255 -12.43 1.29 23.15
CA ASP A 255 -11.17 1.66 23.81
C ASP A 255 -10.16 2.18 22.80
N ALA A 256 -9.83 3.48 22.84
CA ALA A 256 -8.79 4.08 22.04
C ALA A 256 -7.41 3.51 22.38
N LYS A 257 -6.62 3.17 21.36
CA LYS A 257 -5.33 2.48 21.55
C LYS A 257 -4.13 3.42 21.61
N ASN A 258 -4.33 4.72 21.40
CA ASN A 258 -3.28 5.75 21.43
C ASN A 258 -2.09 5.40 20.52
N ASN A 259 -2.37 4.80 19.38
CA ASN A 259 -1.38 4.27 18.43
C ASN A 259 -1.45 4.91 17.03
N PRO A 260 -1.53 6.26 16.90
CA PRO A 260 -1.57 6.89 15.60
C PRO A 260 -0.30 6.59 14.80
N SER A 261 -0.46 6.35 13.52
CA SER A 261 0.64 6.15 12.59
C SER A 261 1.47 7.42 12.40
N GLY A 262 2.76 7.25 12.11
CA GLY A 262 3.70 8.32 11.77
C GLY A 262 4.88 7.71 11.02
N ASN A 263 4.69 7.40 9.71
CA ASN A 263 5.65 6.59 8.96
C ASN A 263 6.21 7.37 7.77
N TRP A 264 7.53 7.34 7.62
CA TRP A 264 8.23 7.78 6.43
C TRP A 264 8.50 6.63 5.49
N LEU A 265 8.29 6.86 4.19
CA LEU A 265 8.76 6.00 3.12
C LEU A 265 9.73 6.76 2.23
N THR A 266 10.78 6.09 1.82
CA THR A 266 11.70 6.54 0.77
C THR A 266 11.81 5.44 -0.26
N ALA A 267 11.82 5.77 -1.55
CA ALA A 267 11.94 4.77 -2.59
C ALA A 267 12.84 5.24 -3.73
N LEU A 268 13.58 4.28 -4.29
CA LEU A 268 14.27 4.41 -5.55
C LEU A 268 13.57 3.51 -6.56
N SER A 269 13.25 4.03 -7.74
CA SER A 269 12.61 3.23 -8.78
C SER A 269 13.34 3.41 -10.10
N PHE A 270 13.36 2.35 -10.88
CA PHE A 270 13.92 2.34 -12.22
C PHE A 270 12.98 1.60 -13.17
N GLY A 271 12.59 2.26 -14.25
CA GLY A 271 11.75 1.68 -15.29
C GLY A 271 12.48 1.64 -16.61
N PHE A 272 12.40 0.51 -17.30
CA PHE A 272 13.01 0.34 -18.61
C PHE A 272 12.11 -0.43 -19.58
N PRO A 273 12.10 -0.04 -20.87
CA PRO A 273 11.32 -0.71 -21.89
C PRO A 273 12.06 -1.96 -22.38
N ILE A 274 11.35 -3.07 -22.51
CA ILE A 274 11.80 -4.26 -23.27
C ILE A 274 11.49 -4.06 -24.75
N THR A 275 10.25 -3.64 -25.01
CA THR A 275 9.76 -3.24 -26.32
C THR A 275 8.95 -1.94 -26.18
N HIS A 276 8.39 -1.42 -27.28
CA HIS A 276 7.47 -0.28 -27.24
C HIS A 276 6.14 -0.59 -26.51
N LYS A 277 5.81 -1.87 -26.29
CA LYS A 277 4.59 -2.32 -25.61
C LYS A 277 4.86 -3.01 -24.25
N GLN A 278 6.12 -3.27 -23.92
CA GLN A 278 6.48 -4.04 -22.74
C GLN A 278 7.52 -3.29 -21.93
N GLY A 279 7.36 -3.31 -20.62
CA GLY A 279 8.28 -2.65 -19.72
C GLY A 279 8.46 -3.42 -18.41
N ILE A 280 9.61 -3.18 -17.79
CA ILE A 280 9.94 -3.65 -16.44
C ILE A 280 10.12 -2.44 -15.55
N LYS A 281 9.69 -2.57 -14.31
CA LYS A 281 9.97 -1.64 -13.21
C LYS A 281 10.61 -2.43 -12.08
N ILE A 282 11.70 -1.91 -11.56
CA ILE A 282 12.26 -2.35 -10.27
C ILE A 282 12.17 -1.19 -9.29
N ALA A 283 11.95 -1.51 -8.03
CA ALA A 283 11.98 -0.50 -6.98
C ALA A 283 12.51 -1.10 -5.69
N TRP A 284 13.19 -0.26 -4.90
CA TRP A 284 13.51 -0.49 -3.52
C TRP A 284 12.79 0.56 -2.69
N VAL A 285 12.11 0.12 -1.64
CA VAL A 285 11.33 0.97 -0.74
C VAL A 285 11.83 0.74 0.67
N ARG A 286 12.09 1.80 1.39
CA ARG A 286 12.46 1.80 2.79
C ARG A 286 11.43 2.58 3.58
N GLY A 287 10.77 1.93 4.54
CA GLY A 287 9.84 2.52 5.47
C GLY A 287 10.43 2.60 6.88
N ARG A 288 10.16 3.68 7.58
CA ARG A 288 10.60 3.86 8.97
C ARG A 288 9.49 4.54 9.76
N THR A 289 9.16 3.95 10.90
CA THR A 289 8.21 4.56 11.83
C THR A 289 8.91 5.61 12.69
N GLN A 290 8.19 6.68 13.00
CA GLN A 290 8.61 7.71 13.97
C GLN A 290 7.86 7.57 15.29
N LYS A 291 7.13 6.50 15.46
CA LYS A 291 6.33 6.19 16.65
C LYS A 291 6.96 5.04 17.41
N THR A 292 6.59 4.90 18.66
CA THR A 292 7.01 3.77 19.50
C THR A 292 6.40 2.45 19.04
N THR A 293 5.40 2.52 18.17
CA THR A 293 4.66 1.40 17.62
C THR A 293 4.59 1.51 16.10
N GLY A 294 4.65 0.39 15.38
CA GLY A 294 4.63 0.37 13.92
C GLY A 294 5.58 -0.66 13.34
N ALA A 295 6.10 -0.39 12.16
CA ALA A 295 7.10 -1.27 11.55
C ALA A 295 8.15 -0.47 10.75
N ASP A 296 9.37 -0.94 10.81
CA ASP A 296 10.45 -0.57 9.90
C ASP A 296 10.52 -1.64 8.81
N ILE A 297 10.52 -1.23 7.56
CA ILE A 297 10.48 -2.16 6.42
C ILE A 297 11.54 -1.85 5.38
N ASP A 298 12.03 -2.87 4.73
CA ASP A 298 12.76 -2.79 3.47
C ASP A 298 12.06 -3.70 2.44
N SER A 299 11.78 -3.18 1.24
CA SER A 299 11.04 -3.91 0.21
C SER A 299 11.72 -3.81 -1.15
N PHE A 300 11.79 -4.93 -1.87
CA PHE A 300 12.20 -4.99 -3.26
C PHE A 300 10.99 -5.37 -4.13
N LEU A 301 10.79 -4.63 -5.21
CA LEU A 301 9.67 -4.83 -6.12
C LEU A 301 10.17 -5.02 -7.55
N LEU A 302 9.62 -6.01 -8.22
CA LEU A 302 9.81 -6.26 -9.65
C LEU A 302 8.43 -6.28 -10.31
N GLY A 303 8.23 -5.45 -11.31
CA GLY A 303 6.99 -5.41 -12.07
C GLY A 303 7.26 -5.55 -13.56
N TYR A 304 6.45 -6.36 -14.23
CA TYR A 304 6.38 -6.48 -15.68
C TYR A 304 5.02 -5.99 -16.17
N SER A 305 4.99 -5.28 -17.27
CA SER A 305 3.74 -4.81 -17.87
C SER A 305 3.75 -4.94 -19.39
N VAL A 306 2.59 -5.24 -19.95
CA VAL A 306 2.36 -5.29 -21.38
C VAL A 306 1.15 -4.41 -21.74
N MET A 307 1.28 -3.66 -22.83
CA MET A 307 0.26 -2.80 -23.42
C MET A 307 -0.32 -3.48 -24.68
N PHE A 308 -1.65 -3.49 -24.84
CA PHE A 308 -2.34 -4.07 -25.99
C PHE A 308 -3.65 -3.36 -26.33
#